data_50d540f2a4c79d9b0e04ef4953102430
#
_entry.id   50d540f2a4c79d9b0e04ef4953102430
#
_cell.length_a   1.000
_cell.length_b   1.000
_cell.length_c   1.000
_cell.angle_alpha   90.00
_cell.angle_beta   90.00
_cell.angle_gamma   90.00
#
_symmetry.space_group_name_H-M   'P 1'
#
loop_
_entity.id
_entity.type
_entity.pdbx_description
1 polymer ?
#
loop_
_entity_poly.entity_id
_entity_poly.type
_entity_poly.pdbx_seq_one_letter_code
_entity_poly.pdbx_strand_id
1 'polypeptide(L)'
;MAIAFVIVFAVAVIGASRWQLNEYAITPGQSTNVTPLVSVKGLATNAHPDQVNFVDVWLQQLSMLQYVRMQFEKNVTFVSGQQLEEPGVPTSELVAQGYQQMNDAKVAAEAAALRALGWTLTPTATGAVITGVTAESPASTAGLKVQDRIVAANGHAVTSSCGLVAVLHAMPAGTHLTLTIVKQGFTAIGVPTTGATVTVHLVTAGPPAGAQGDGCPGVNGVDRSFIGVGLEDGVRYNFPATFAINTASIGGPSAGLAMTVAILDLLSKGSLTGGHAIATTGTIDAYGNVGEVGGVAQKTIAVENAGVKYFFVPAGEADVAQSEATPGFHVIGVTTLAQVLTYLHRMGGSLPVSITPPAKP
;
A
#
# COMPACT_ATOMS: atom_id res chain seq x y z
N MET A 1 40.74 -22.74 31.30
CA MET A 1 40.29 -22.89 29.90
C MET A 1 38.77 -22.76 29.73
N ALA A 2 37.90 -23.45 30.47
CA ALA A 2 36.43 -23.37 30.31
C ALA A 2 35.84 -21.95 30.46
N ILE A 3 36.26 -21.18 31.47
CA ILE A 3 35.77 -19.80 31.69
C ILE A 3 36.16 -18.88 30.53
N ALA A 4 37.37 -18.97 29.99
CA ALA A 4 37.80 -18.15 28.86
C ALA A 4 37.00 -18.48 27.59
N PHE A 5 36.66 -19.77 27.35
CA PHE A 5 35.83 -20.20 26.23
C PHE A 5 34.39 -19.67 26.38
N VAL A 6 33.81 -19.73 27.56
CA VAL A 6 32.48 -19.17 27.86
C VAL A 6 32.41 -17.67 27.59
N ILE A 7 33.45 -16.92 28.04
CA ILE A 7 33.53 -15.46 27.80
C ILE A 7 33.64 -15.16 26.30
N VAL A 8 34.53 -15.83 25.59
CA VAL A 8 34.68 -15.64 24.14
C VAL A 8 33.39 -15.98 23.41
N PHE A 9 32.74 -17.07 23.77
CA PHE A 9 31.46 -17.46 23.19
C PHE A 9 30.37 -16.42 23.48
N ALA A 10 30.25 -15.94 24.70
CA ALA A 10 29.31 -14.89 25.08
C ALA A 10 29.54 -13.59 24.30
N VAL A 11 30.79 -13.16 24.16
CA VAL A 11 31.17 -11.97 23.35
C VAL A 11 30.81 -12.18 21.86
N ALA A 12 31.07 -13.36 21.31
CA ALA A 12 30.70 -13.68 19.93
C ALA A 12 29.18 -13.64 19.71
N VAL A 13 28.40 -14.21 20.63
CA VAL A 13 26.93 -14.18 20.58
C VAL A 13 26.39 -12.76 20.69
N ILE A 14 26.93 -11.93 21.62
CA ILE A 14 26.54 -10.52 21.75
C ILE A 14 26.92 -9.76 20.48
N GLY A 15 28.11 -9.99 19.91
CA GLY A 15 28.52 -9.38 18.64
C GLY A 15 27.59 -9.74 17.50
N ALA A 16 27.28 -11.03 17.35
CA ALA A 16 26.37 -11.52 16.32
C ALA A 16 24.92 -11.04 16.49
N SER A 17 24.46 -10.79 17.72
CA SER A 17 23.13 -10.27 17.97
C SER A 17 23.00 -8.77 17.66
N ARG A 18 24.10 -8.03 17.64
CA ARG A 18 24.13 -6.59 17.31
C ARG A 18 24.51 -6.29 15.86
N TRP A 19 25.10 -7.25 15.17
CA TRP A 19 25.49 -7.09 13.77
C TRP A 19 24.25 -7.24 12.88
N GLN A 20 23.66 -6.10 12.46
CA GLN A 20 22.55 -6.06 11.53
C GLN A 20 23.03 -6.41 10.12
N LEU A 21 22.33 -7.32 9.49
CA LEU A 21 22.54 -7.69 8.08
C LEU A 21 21.64 -6.83 7.19
N ASN A 22 21.98 -6.74 5.91
CA ASN A 22 21.06 -6.23 4.89
C ASN A 22 20.15 -7.36 4.37
N GLU A 23 19.64 -8.16 5.31
CA GLU A 23 18.73 -9.27 5.08
C GLU A 23 17.50 -9.12 5.96
N TYR A 24 16.34 -9.43 5.40
CA TYR A 24 15.04 -9.35 6.06
C TYR A 24 14.38 -10.73 6.04
N ALA A 25 13.58 -10.99 7.05
CA ALA A 25 12.69 -12.14 7.10
C ALA A 25 11.25 -11.70 6.96
N ILE A 26 10.52 -12.37 6.09
CA ILE A 26 9.06 -12.32 6.00
C ILE A 26 8.51 -13.54 6.70
N THR A 27 7.70 -13.33 7.73
CA THR A 27 7.05 -14.39 8.51
C THR A 27 5.54 -14.20 8.55
N PRO A 28 4.76 -15.27 8.80
CA PRO A 28 3.33 -15.14 8.96
C PRO A 28 2.96 -14.10 10.01
N GLY A 29 2.07 -13.20 9.65
CA GLY A 29 1.55 -12.16 10.52
C GLY A 29 0.22 -12.58 11.16
N GLN A 30 -0.77 -11.69 11.14
CA GLN A 30 -2.08 -11.90 11.73
C GLN A 30 -3.19 -11.79 10.69
N SER A 31 -4.25 -12.57 10.88
CA SER A 31 -5.52 -12.40 10.18
C SER A 31 -6.47 -11.64 11.10
N THR A 32 -6.77 -10.41 10.74
CA THR A 32 -7.52 -9.47 11.59
C THR A 32 -8.86 -9.12 10.94
N ASN A 33 -9.96 -9.19 11.71
CA ASN A 33 -11.26 -8.74 11.24
C ASN A 33 -11.23 -7.22 11.00
N VAL A 34 -11.41 -6.79 9.74
CA VAL A 34 -11.42 -5.39 9.35
C VAL A 34 -12.78 -4.72 9.60
N THR A 35 -13.86 -5.48 9.65
CA THR A 35 -15.22 -4.92 9.76
C THR A 35 -15.40 -3.97 10.93
N PRO A 36 -14.97 -4.28 12.18
CA PRO A 36 -15.09 -3.34 13.30
C PRO A 36 -14.14 -2.14 13.21
N LEU A 37 -13.16 -2.17 12.31
CA LEU A 37 -12.21 -1.07 12.07
C LEU A 37 -12.76 -0.03 11.08
N VAL A 38 -13.85 -0.37 10.37
CA VAL A 38 -14.50 0.50 9.39
C VAL A 38 -15.72 1.16 10.02
N SER A 39 -15.82 2.48 9.89
CA SER A 39 -17.02 3.23 10.25
C SER A 39 -17.47 4.11 9.08
N VAL A 40 -18.78 4.19 8.89
CA VAL A 40 -19.42 4.98 7.83
C VAL A 40 -20.42 5.92 8.45
N LYS A 41 -20.33 7.22 8.08
CA LYS A 41 -21.29 8.25 8.50
C LYS A 41 -21.94 8.88 7.27
N GLY A 42 -23.25 9.08 7.31
CA GLY A 42 -24.01 9.66 6.21
C GLY A 42 -24.75 8.67 5.31
N LEU A 43 -24.51 7.38 5.48
CA LEU A 43 -25.27 6.31 4.84
C LEU A 43 -25.78 5.31 5.89
N ALA A 44 -26.87 4.62 5.58
CA ALA A 44 -27.37 3.53 6.42
C ALA A 44 -26.41 2.34 6.37
N THR A 45 -26.16 1.73 7.51
CA THR A 45 -25.25 0.59 7.64
C THR A 45 -25.98 -0.65 8.16
N ASN A 46 -25.46 -1.82 7.81
CA ASN A 46 -25.89 -3.10 8.35
C ASN A 46 -25.59 -3.17 9.85
N ALA A 47 -26.58 -3.58 10.65
CA ALA A 47 -26.42 -3.73 12.09
C ALA A 47 -25.60 -5.00 12.47
N HIS A 48 -25.57 -5.98 11.58
CA HIS A 48 -24.91 -7.28 11.80
C HIS A 48 -24.01 -7.63 10.61
N PRO A 49 -22.87 -6.91 10.45
CA PRO A 49 -21.98 -7.18 9.37
C PRO A 49 -21.21 -8.50 9.58
N ASP A 50 -20.80 -9.09 8.48
CA ASP A 50 -20.04 -10.34 8.46
C ASP A 50 -18.58 -10.17 8.91
N GLN A 51 -17.90 -11.27 9.14
CA GLN A 51 -16.48 -11.26 9.44
C GLN A 51 -15.67 -11.28 8.14
N VAL A 52 -15.06 -10.14 7.83
CA VAL A 52 -14.10 -9.99 6.73
C VAL A 52 -12.73 -9.71 7.32
N ASN A 53 -11.75 -10.53 7.01
CA ASN A 53 -10.39 -10.38 7.52
C ASN A 53 -9.45 -9.87 6.43
N PHE A 54 -8.56 -8.95 6.80
CA PHE A 54 -7.31 -8.74 6.10
C PHE A 54 -6.20 -9.57 6.76
N VAL A 55 -5.09 -9.74 6.06
CA VAL A 55 -3.94 -10.48 6.56
C VAL A 55 -2.67 -9.72 6.28
N ASP A 56 -1.81 -9.65 7.29
CA ASP A 56 -0.49 -9.03 7.21
C ASP A 56 0.64 -10.06 7.26
N VAL A 57 1.85 -9.57 7.09
CA VAL A 57 3.11 -10.30 7.31
C VAL A 57 4.00 -9.48 8.20
N TRP A 58 4.83 -10.15 8.97
CA TRP A 58 5.90 -9.47 9.70
C TRP A 58 7.13 -9.40 8.83
N LEU A 59 7.62 -8.18 8.64
CA LEU A 59 8.89 -7.89 7.97
C LEU A 59 9.89 -7.43 9.03
N GLN A 60 10.98 -8.17 9.20
CA GLN A 60 11.98 -7.89 10.21
C GLN A 60 13.38 -7.90 9.61
N GLN A 61 14.14 -6.83 9.82
CA GLN A 61 15.57 -6.82 9.54
C GLN A 61 16.30 -7.77 10.50
N LEU A 62 17.24 -8.55 9.98
CA LEU A 62 17.88 -9.61 10.75
C LEU A 62 19.27 -9.22 11.24
N SER A 63 19.55 -9.53 12.51
CA SER A 63 20.93 -9.66 12.97
C SER A 63 21.52 -10.99 12.50
N MET A 64 22.84 -11.10 12.51
CA MET A 64 23.55 -12.33 12.15
C MET A 64 23.06 -13.53 12.98
N LEU A 65 22.81 -13.34 14.26
CA LEU A 65 22.29 -14.39 15.14
C LEU A 65 20.86 -14.81 14.76
N GLN A 66 19.98 -13.82 14.47
CA GLN A 66 18.62 -14.09 14.03
C GLN A 66 18.60 -14.81 12.66
N TYR A 67 19.44 -14.38 11.73
CA TYR A 67 19.57 -15.00 10.42
C TYR A 67 19.91 -16.50 10.54
N VAL A 68 20.95 -16.84 11.32
CA VAL A 68 21.33 -18.25 11.55
C VAL A 68 20.21 -19.03 12.23
N ARG A 69 19.55 -18.47 13.23
CA ARG A 69 18.43 -19.12 13.93
C ARG A 69 17.26 -19.39 12.98
N MET A 70 16.85 -18.39 12.19
CA MET A 70 15.68 -18.47 11.31
C MET A 70 15.87 -19.41 10.12
N GLN A 71 17.12 -19.82 9.79
CA GLN A 71 17.39 -20.87 8.79
C GLN A 71 16.78 -22.24 9.20
N PHE A 72 16.52 -22.45 10.47
CA PHE A 72 15.92 -23.67 11.01
C PHE A 72 14.42 -23.53 11.29
N GLU A 73 13.85 -22.33 11.09
CA GLU A 73 12.42 -22.08 11.26
C GLU A 73 11.69 -22.35 9.93
N LYS A 74 10.48 -22.92 10.03
CA LYS A 74 9.60 -23.11 8.88
C LYS A 74 8.84 -21.82 8.57
N ASN A 75 8.41 -21.67 7.33
CA ASN A 75 7.53 -20.57 6.90
C ASN A 75 8.18 -19.19 6.94
N VAL A 76 9.49 -19.12 6.80
CA VAL A 76 10.28 -17.89 6.71
C VAL A 76 10.77 -17.74 5.28
N THR A 77 10.51 -16.56 4.69
CA THR A 77 11.12 -16.17 3.42
C THR A 77 12.17 -15.11 3.69
N PHE A 78 13.40 -15.35 3.23
CA PHE A 78 14.48 -14.37 3.31
C PHE A 78 14.46 -13.48 2.07
N VAL A 79 14.59 -12.18 2.29
CA VAL A 79 14.63 -11.17 1.22
C VAL A 79 15.79 -10.24 1.49
N SER A 80 16.64 -10.01 0.50
CA SER A 80 17.72 -9.05 0.66
C SER A 80 17.19 -7.61 0.70
N GLY A 81 17.84 -6.73 1.45
CA GLY A 81 17.48 -5.32 1.49
C GLY A 81 17.48 -4.67 0.10
N GLN A 82 18.33 -5.14 -0.83
CA GLN A 82 18.34 -4.65 -2.21
C GLN A 82 17.06 -4.97 -3.00
N GLN A 83 16.29 -5.96 -2.58
CA GLN A 83 14.99 -6.30 -3.20
C GLN A 83 13.82 -5.53 -2.59
N LEU A 84 13.98 -5.06 -1.35
CA LEU A 84 12.98 -4.30 -0.61
C LEU A 84 13.17 -2.80 -0.72
N GLU A 85 14.41 -2.38 -0.87
CA GLU A 85 14.81 -0.98 -0.77
C GLU A 85 15.54 -0.57 -2.06
N GLU A 86 15.15 0.56 -2.62
CA GLU A 86 16.07 1.25 -3.52
C GLU A 86 17.32 1.65 -2.71
N PRO A 87 18.53 1.42 -3.24
CA PRO A 87 19.77 1.73 -2.50
C PRO A 87 19.80 3.17 -2.00
N GLY A 88 19.93 3.33 -0.69
CA GLY A 88 20.06 4.65 -0.06
C GLY A 88 18.75 5.24 0.50
N VAL A 89 17.62 4.54 0.45
CA VAL A 89 16.37 4.99 1.08
C VAL A 89 16.39 4.68 2.59
N PRO A 90 16.22 5.68 3.47
CA PRO A 90 16.17 5.44 4.91
C PRO A 90 14.94 4.62 5.32
N THR A 91 15.05 3.76 6.33
CA THR A 91 13.93 2.96 6.87
C THR A 91 12.69 3.81 7.24
N SER A 92 12.90 5.04 7.74
CA SER A 92 11.80 5.97 8.03
C SER A 92 11.01 6.38 6.79
N GLU A 93 11.64 6.42 5.63
CA GLU A 93 11.00 6.75 4.37
C GLU A 93 10.21 5.56 3.84
N LEU A 94 10.71 4.34 3.99
CA LEU A 94 9.98 3.11 3.67
C LEU A 94 8.71 2.96 4.52
N VAL A 95 8.78 3.28 5.81
CA VAL A 95 7.60 3.30 6.70
C VAL A 95 6.60 4.35 6.22
N ALA A 96 7.07 5.53 5.84
CA ALA A 96 6.21 6.58 5.31
C ALA A 96 5.55 6.19 3.98
N GLN A 97 6.28 5.52 3.08
CA GLN A 97 5.74 4.94 1.84
C GLN A 97 4.66 3.90 2.15
N GLY A 98 4.89 3.00 3.12
CA GLY A 98 3.90 2.02 3.54
C GLY A 98 2.60 2.66 4.03
N TYR A 99 2.68 3.75 4.81
CA TYR A 99 1.51 4.49 5.24
C TYR A 99 0.80 5.23 4.10
N GLN A 100 1.56 5.76 3.14
CA GLN A 100 0.98 6.36 1.93
C GLN A 100 0.19 5.31 1.15
N GLN A 101 0.80 4.17 0.85
CA GLN A 101 0.17 3.08 0.13
C GLN A 101 -1.11 2.57 0.83
N MET A 102 -1.09 2.49 2.17
CA MET A 102 -2.28 2.14 2.96
C MET A 102 -3.38 3.22 2.84
N ASN A 103 -3.01 4.50 2.87
CA ASN A 103 -3.98 5.59 2.73
C ASN A 103 -4.63 5.58 1.34
N ASP A 104 -3.84 5.38 0.29
CA ASP A 104 -4.33 5.29 -1.08
C ASP A 104 -5.22 4.07 -1.27
N ALA A 105 -4.85 2.93 -0.65
CA ALA A 105 -5.68 1.73 -0.64
C ALA A 105 -7.05 1.96 0.05
N LYS A 106 -7.12 2.78 1.12
CA LYS A 106 -8.39 3.16 1.74
C LYS A 106 -9.27 3.96 0.79
N VAL A 107 -8.70 4.98 0.15
CA VAL A 107 -9.43 5.80 -0.83
C VAL A 107 -9.90 4.97 -2.03
N ALA A 108 -9.04 4.08 -2.53
CA ALA A 108 -9.39 3.16 -3.61
C ALA A 108 -10.51 2.18 -3.21
N ALA A 109 -10.45 1.63 -1.98
CA ALA A 109 -11.46 0.73 -1.44
C ALA A 109 -12.84 1.41 -1.29
N GLU A 110 -12.87 2.63 -0.79
CA GLU A 110 -14.08 3.45 -0.68
C GLU A 110 -14.69 3.72 -2.07
N ALA A 111 -13.84 4.09 -3.05
CA ALA A 111 -14.29 4.34 -4.42
C ALA A 111 -14.79 3.07 -5.11
N ALA A 112 -14.08 1.95 -4.97
CA ALA A 112 -14.47 0.66 -5.55
C ALA A 112 -15.80 0.16 -4.96
N ALA A 113 -15.96 0.24 -3.63
CA ALA A 113 -17.18 -0.17 -2.96
C ALA A 113 -18.38 0.67 -3.41
N LEU A 114 -18.26 2.00 -3.44
CA LEU A 114 -19.34 2.87 -3.87
C LEU A 114 -19.71 2.68 -5.34
N ARG A 115 -18.71 2.45 -6.22
CA ARG A 115 -18.99 2.11 -7.62
C ARG A 115 -19.72 0.79 -7.77
N ALA A 116 -19.34 -0.22 -7.00
CA ALA A 116 -20.07 -1.50 -6.99
C ALA A 116 -21.52 -1.35 -6.51
N LEU A 117 -21.82 -0.33 -5.70
CA LEU A 117 -23.17 0.07 -5.29
C LEU A 117 -23.88 1.00 -6.29
N GLY A 118 -23.30 1.25 -7.46
CA GLY A 118 -23.89 2.04 -8.54
C GLY A 118 -23.60 3.54 -8.49
N TRP A 119 -22.69 4.02 -7.64
CA TRP A 119 -22.32 5.44 -7.59
C TRP A 119 -21.37 5.80 -8.72
N THR A 120 -21.62 6.95 -9.36
CA THR A 120 -20.67 7.57 -10.29
C THR A 120 -19.75 8.50 -9.52
N LEU A 121 -18.47 8.18 -9.45
CA LEU A 121 -17.45 8.96 -8.76
C LEU A 121 -16.46 9.52 -9.78
N THR A 122 -16.38 10.84 -9.86
CA THR A 122 -15.41 11.53 -10.71
C THR A 122 -14.18 11.91 -9.86
N PRO A 123 -12.98 11.45 -10.21
CA PRO A 123 -11.77 11.89 -9.54
C PRO A 123 -11.48 13.35 -9.86
N THR A 124 -11.04 14.08 -8.85
CA THR A 124 -10.50 15.44 -9.01
C THR A 124 -9.00 15.37 -8.82
N ALA A 125 -8.26 15.81 -9.82
CA ALA A 125 -6.81 15.89 -9.76
C ALA A 125 -6.35 16.91 -8.71
N THR A 126 -5.33 16.56 -7.93
CA THR A 126 -4.85 17.41 -6.83
C THR A 126 -3.37 17.75 -6.91
N GLY A 127 -2.67 17.28 -7.92
CA GLY A 127 -1.24 17.50 -8.14
C GLY A 127 -0.46 16.20 -8.36
N ALA A 128 0.85 16.27 -8.31
CA ALA A 128 1.76 15.13 -8.34
C ALA A 128 2.24 14.80 -6.92
N VAL A 129 2.06 13.57 -6.47
CA VAL A 129 2.48 13.09 -5.14
C VAL A 129 3.85 12.41 -5.29
N ILE A 130 4.76 12.72 -4.41
CA ILE A 130 6.09 12.11 -4.38
C ILE A 130 6.00 10.74 -3.70
N THR A 131 6.35 9.68 -4.44
CA THR A 131 6.37 8.30 -3.95
C THR A 131 7.76 7.83 -3.54
N GLY A 132 8.81 8.50 -4.03
CA GLY A 132 10.21 8.22 -3.71
C GLY A 132 11.09 9.42 -3.99
N VAL A 133 12.20 9.54 -3.27
CA VAL A 133 13.23 10.58 -3.49
C VAL A 133 14.58 9.91 -3.62
N THR A 134 15.20 10.06 -4.79
CA THR A 134 16.53 9.52 -5.05
C THR A 134 17.57 10.23 -4.17
N ALA A 135 18.44 9.48 -3.52
CA ALA A 135 19.54 10.03 -2.73
C ALA A 135 20.45 10.94 -3.60
N GLU A 136 20.99 11.99 -2.99
CA GLU A 136 21.90 12.95 -3.64
C GLU A 136 21.30 13.68 -4.87
N SER A 137 19.98 13.56 -5.10
CA SER A 137 19.28 14.26 -6.16
C SER A 137 19.00 15.73 -5.82
N PRO A 138 18.63 16.57 -6.82
CA PRO A 138 18.13 17.91 -6.56
C PRO A 138 16.98 17.97 -5.58
N ALA A 139 16.04 17.02 -5.66
CA ALA A 139 14.90 16.91 -4.74
C ALA A 139 15.34 16.59 -3.32
N SER A 140 16.25 15.64 -3.14
CA SER A 140 16.82 15.28 -1.84
C SER A 140 17.53 16.48 -1.20
N THR A 141 18.38 17.18 -1.98
CA THR A 141 19.11 18.38 -1.53
C THR A 141 18.13 19.51 -1.14
N ALA A 142 17.03 19.64 -1.83
CA ALA A 142 16.00 20.64 -1.57
C ALA A 142 15.05 20.24 -0.40
N GLY A 143 15.23 19.07 0.21
CA GLY A 143 14.43 18.60 1.34
C GLY A 143 13.01 18.17 0.98
N LEU A 144 12.80 17.74 -0.27
CA LEU A 144 11.57 17.07 -0.68
C LEU A 144 11.49 15.70 -0.02
N LYS A 145 10.28 15.27 0.30
CA LYS A 145 10.03 13.99 0.97
C LYS A 145 8.92 13.23 0.27
N VAL A 146 8.91 11.93 0.47
CA VAL A 146 7.76 11.09 0.13
C VAL A 146 6.50 11.69 0.73
N GLN A 147 5.39 11.66 -0.01
CA GLN A 147 4.09 12.25 0.27
C GLN A 147 3.98 13.76 0.05
N ASP A 148 5.05 14.49 -0.11
CA ASP A 148 4.95 15.88 -0.54
C ASP A 148 4.16 15.94 -1.85
N ARG A 149 3.16 16.81 -1.92
CA ARG A 149 2.36 16.97 -3.12
C ARG A 149 2.71 18.25 -3.84
N ILE A 150 3.20 18.11 -5.08
CA ILE A 150 3.55 19.23 -5.94
C ILE A 150 2.29 19.72 -6.64
N VAL A 151 1.91 20.97 -6.41
CA VAL A 151 0.69 21.59 -6.94
C VAL A 151 0.97 22.69 -7.96
N ALA A 152 2.20 23.20 -8.03
CA ALA A 152 2.64 24.09 -9.10
C ALA A 152 4.16 23.97 -9.35
N ALA A 153 4.55 24.26 -10.59
CA ALA A 153 5.94 24.36 -11.04
C ALA A 153 6.12 25.65 -11.85
N ASN A 154 7.07 26.52 -11.45
CA ASN A 154 7.29 27.85 -12.04
C ASN A 154 6.01 28.69 -12.18
N GLY A 155 5.11 28.61 -11.20
CA GLY A 155 3.83 29.32 -11.19
C GLY A 155 2.72 28.68 -12.02
N HIS A 156 3.01 27.62 -12.78
CA HIS A 156 2.00 26.86 -13.53
C HIS A 156 1.45 25.72 -12.68
N ALA A 157 0.11 25.56 -12.68
CA ALA A 157 -0.54 24.50 -11.93
C ALA A 157 -0.10 23.11 -12.42
N VAL A 158 0.25 22.25 -11.49
CA VAL A 158 0.53 20.82 -11.71
C VAL A 158 -0.70 20.05 -11.25
N THR A 159 -1.34 19.35 -12.17
CA THR A 159 -2.56 18.56 -11.90
C THR A 159 -2.31 17.04 -11.96
N SER A 160 -1.15 16.61 -12.50
CA SER A 160 -0.78 15.20 -12.61
C SER A 160 0.73 15.03 -12.57
N SER A 161 1.20 13.81 -12.34
CA SER A 161 2.60 13.40 -12.45
C SER A 161 3.16 13.72 -13.84
N CYS A 162 2.46 13.30 -14.90
CA CYS A 162 2.86 13.58 -16.27
C CYS A 162 2.83 15.09 -16.61
N GLY A 163 1.97 15.87 -15.97
CA GLY A 163 1.99 17.32 -16.09
C GLY A 163 3.28 17.94 -15.55
N LEU A 164 3.79 17.45 -14.42
CA LEU A 164 5.09 17.89 -13.91
C LEU A 164 6.23 17.43 -14.79
N VAL A 165 6.22 16.17 -15.25
CA VAL A 165 7.22 15.62 -16.17
C VAL A 165 7.31 16.46 -17.45
N ALA A 166 6.16 16.86 -18.01
CA ALA A 166 6.13 17.74 -19.21
C ALA A 166 6.82 19.09 -18.96
N VAL A 167 6.63 19.69 -17.78
CA VAL A 167 7.31 20.93 -17.39
C VAL A 167 8.83 20.70 -17.29
N LEU A 168 9.27 19.61 -16.65
CA LEU A 168 10.69 19.26 -16.53
C LEU A 168 11.34 19.02 -17.89
N HIS A 169 10.67 18.29 -18.77
CA HIS A 169 11.17 17.99 -20.11
C HIS A 169 11.22 19.22 -21.03
N ALA A 170 10.48 20.27 -20.74
CA ALA A 170 10.59 21.54 -21.47
C ALA A 170 11.80 22.41 -21.04
N MET A 171 12.54 21.99 -20.00
CA MET A 171 13.61 22.76 -19.38
C MET A 171 14.97 22.08 -19.60
N PRO A 172 16.03 22.82 -19.93
CA PRO A 172 17.39 22.27 -19.89
C PRO A 172 17.82 21.88 -18.47
N ALA A 173 18.71 20.88 -18.36
CA ALA A 173 19.38 20.60 -17.10
C ALA A 173 20.16 21.82 -16.59
N GLY A 174 20.26 21.98 -15.28
CA GLY A 174 20.90 23.16 -14.65
C GLY A 174 19.97 24.38 -14.55
N THR A 175 18.69 24.23 -14.91
CA THR A 175 17.70 25.31 -14.81
C THR A 175 17.16 25.45 -13.37
N HIS A 176 16.95 26.69 -12.93
CA HIS A 176 16.26 26.95 -11.68
C HIS A 176 14.77 26.59 -11.80
N LEU A 177 14.28 25.79 -10.86
CA LEU A 177 12.90 25.37 -10.76
C LEU A 177 12.32 25.82 -9.42
N THR A 178 11.14 26.42 -9.47
CA THR A 178 10.36 26.79 -8.28
C THR A 178 9.14 25.90 -8.18
N LEU A 179 9.04 25.13 -7.11
CA LEU A 179 7.91 24.25 -6.84
C LEU A 179 7.04 24.80 -5.71
N THR A 180 5.74 24.76 -5.88
CA THR A 180 4.78 24.94 -4.78
C THR A 180 4.34 23.56 -4.31
N ILE A 181 4.53 23.29 -3.02
CA ILE A 181 4.37 21.98 -2.42
C ILE A 181 3.42 22.07 -1.24
N VAL A 182 2.45 21.20 -1.17
CA VAL A 182 1.68 20.94 0.04
C VAL A 182 2.40 19.83 0.80
N LYS A 183 2.98 20.17 1.94
CA LYS A 183 3.62 19.21 2.82
C LYS A 183 2.58 18.25 3.37
N GLN A 184 2.86 16.99 3.28
CA GLN A 184 2.06 15.94 3.87
C GLN A 184 2.94 15.06 4.75
N GLY A 185 2.32 14.28 5.61
CA GLY A 185 3.04 13.37 6.48
C GLY A 185 2.06 12.47 7.23
N PHE A 186 2.61 11.66 8.13
CA PHE A 186 1.81 10.80 8.98
C PHE A 186 2.20 10.97 10.44
N THR A 187 1.24 10.74 11.31
CA THR A 187 1.52 10.51 12.73
C THR A 187 2.27 9.19 12.91
N ALA A 188 2.82 8.94 14.08
CA ALA A 188 3.51 7.69 14.41
C ALA A 188 2.63 6.42 14.24
N ILE A 189 1.32 6.58 14.16
CA ILE A 189 0.34 5.51 13.94
C ILE A 189 -0.30 5.57 12.53
N GLY A 190 0.35 6.23 11.57
CA GLY A 190 -0.08 6.22 10.17
C GLY A 190 -1.31 7.07 9.84
N VAL A 191 -1.73 8.02 10.71
CA VAL A 191 -2.81 8.95 10.39
C VAL A 191 -2.28 10.08 9.51
N PRO A 192 -2.87 10.33 8.33
CA PRO A 192 -2.42 11.40 7.44
C PRO A 192 -2.52 12.78 8.10
N THR A 193 -1.51 13.60 7.88
CA THR A 193 -1.47 15.02 8.31
C THR A 193 -1.22 15.90 7.10
N THR A 194 -1.96 17.02 7.01
CA THR A 194 -1.71 18.04 5.99
C THR A 194 -0.95 19.18 6.62
N GLY A 195 0.24 19.45 6.09
CA GLY A 195 1.08 20.54 6.53
C GLY A 195 0.86 21.83 5.72
N ALA A 196 1.79 22.77 5.92
CA ALA A 196 1.75 24.05 5.22
C ALA A 196 2.04 23.89 3.73
N THR A 197 1.52 24.81 2.93
CA THR A 197 1.98 25.00 1.55
C THR A 197 3.27 25.81 1.59
N VAL A 198 4.32 25.28 0.99
CA VAL A 198 5.63 25.89 0.97
C VAL A 198 6.15 26.03 -0.47
N THR A 199 7.03 27.01 -0.68
CA THR A 199 7.74 27.17 -1.94
C THR A 199 9.15 26.60 -1.78
N VAL A 200 9.56 25.75 -2.71
CA VAL A 200 10.87 25.13 -2.74
C VAL A 200 11.59 25.53 -4.02
N HIS A 201 12.84 25.94 -3.90
CA HIS A 201 13.69 26.28 -5.01
C HIS A 201 14.78 25.24 -5.16
N LEU A 202 14.98 24.75 -6.36
CA LEU A 202 16.05 23.79 -6.67
C LEU A 202 16.62 24.04 -8.06
N VAL A 203 17.77 23.43 -8.34
CA VAL A 203 18.36 23.42 -9.66
C VAL A 203 18.23 22.01 -10.22
N THR A 204 17.67 21.91 -11.42
CA THR A 204 17.47 20.60 -12.08
C THR A 204 18.82 20.01 -12.53
N ALA A 205 18.90 18.68 -12.57
CA ALA A 205 20.05 17.94 -13.11
C ALA A 205 19.70 17.29 -14.45
N GLY A 206 20.70 16.76 -15.12
CA GLY A 206 20.47 15.82 -16.24
C GLY A 206 20.02 14.46 -15.72
N PRO A 207 19.33 13.66 -16.54
CA PRO A 207 18.91 12.32 -16.16
C PRO A 207 20.16 11.44 -15.91
N PRO A 208 20.10 10.53 -14.92
CA PRO A 208 21.20 9.60 -14.66
C PRO A 208 21.41 8.66 -15.86
N ALA A 209 22.64 8.17 -16.02
CA ALA A 209 22.95 7.19 -17.06
C ALA A 209 22.06 5.93 -16.91
N GLY A 210 21.42 5.54 -17.99
CA GLY A 210 20.52 4.38 -17.99
C GLY A 210 19.10 4.66 -17.48
N ALA A 211 18.72 5.93 -17.24
CA ALA A 211 17.37 6.30 -16.90
C ALA A 211 16.40 5.79 -17.99
N GLN A 212 15.37 5.06 -17.54
CA GLN A 212 14.27 4.64 -18.41
C GLN A 212 13.29 5.80 -18.60
N GLY A 213 12.50 5.76 -19.68
CA GLY A 213 11.43 6.74 -19.87
C GLY A 213 10.43 6.73 -18.72
N ASP A 214 9.90 7.89 -18.40
CA ASP A 214 8.99 8.13 -17.28
C ASP A 214 7.55 7.62 -17.47
N GLY A 215 7.29 6.90 -18.58
CA GLY A 215 5.98 6.32 -18.88
C GLY A 215 4.88 7.32 -19.22
N CYS A 216 5.20 8.61 -19.37
CA CYS A 216 4.21 9.63 -19.69
C CYS A 216 3.89 9.70 -21.18
N PRO A 217 2.63 9.45 -21.61
CA PRO A 217 2.23 9.50 -23.01
C PRO A 217 2.45 10.90 -23.61
N GLY A 218 3.09 10.96 -24.77
CA GLY A 218 3.32 12.21 -25.52
C GLY A 218 4.42 13.11 -24.99
N VAL A 219 5.07 12.72 -23.90
CA VAL A 219 6.27 13.39 -23.39
C VAL A 219 7.50 12.70 -23.97
N ASN A 220 8.02 13.25 -25.08
CA ASN A 220 9.19 12.71 -25.75
C ASN A 220 10.45 13.44 -25.27
N GLY A 221 11.47 12.72 -24.90
CA GLY A 221 12.82 13.24 -24.71
C GLY A 221 13.54 12.71 -23.48
N VAL A 222 14.62 12.01 -23.74
CA VAL A 222 15.55 11.44 -22.75
C VAL A 222 16.53 12.51 -22.23
N ASP A 223 16.55 13.71 -22.82
CA ASP A 223 17.63 14.70 -22.65
C ASP A 223 17.23 15.93 -21.83
N ARG A 224 16.30 15.81 -20.92
CA ARG A 224 15.71 16.96 -20.24
C ARG A 224 16.04 16.98 -18.76
N SER A 225 15.57 17.98 -18.07
CA SER A 225 15.89 18.13 -16.66
C SER A 225 15.24 17.07 -15.78
N PHE A 226 15.93 16.73 -14.71
CA PHE A 226 15.61 15.71 -13.73
C PHE A 226 15.69 16.29 -12.32
N ILE A 227 14.83 15.87 -11.42
CA ILE A 227 14.86 16.30 -10.02
C ILE A 227 15.03 15.13 -9.04
N GLY A 228 14.86 13.90 -9.48
CA GLY A 228 15.08 12.68 -8.68
C GLY A 228 13.93 12.35 -7.75
N VAL A 229 12.70 12.31 -8.28
CA VAL A 229 11.52 11.87 -7.56
C VAL A 229 10.73 10.80 -8.33
N GLY A 230 10.22 9.82 -7.63
CA GLY A 230 9.12 9.00 -8.09
C GLY A 230 7.81 9.76 -7.92
N LEU A 231 6.88 9.61 -8.84
CA LEU A 231 5.63 10.38 -8.85
C LEU A 231 4.42 9.50 -9.15
N GLU A 232 3.31 9.84 -8.51
CA GLU A 232 1.98 9.35 -8.86
C GLU A 232 0.99 10.51 -8.95
N ASP A 233 -0.19 10.25 -9.56
CA ASP A 233 -1.25 11.24 -9.65
C ASP A 233 -1.97 11.37 -8.31
N GLY A 234 -1.94 12.57 -7.72
CA GLY A 234 -2.78 12.89 -6.59
C GLY A 234 -4.24 13.02 -7.02
N VAL A 235 -5.10 12.19 -6.47
CA VAL A 235 -6.54 12.24 -6.75
C VAL A 235 -7.35 12.39 -5.47
N ARG A 236 -8.50 13.04 -5.59
CA ARG A 236 -9.49 13.16 -4.53
C ARG A 236 -10.86 12.84 -5.09
N TYR A 237 -11.63 12.07 -4.35
CA TYR A 237 -13.05 11.84 -4.62
C TYR A 237 -13.91 12.65 -3.67
N ASN A 238 -15.06 13.12 -4.17
CA ASN A 238 -16.09 13.68 -3.32
C ASN A 238 -17.07 12.56 -2.95
N PHE A 239 -16.81 11.93 -1.83
CA PHE A 239 -17.64 10.82 -1.36
C PHE A 239 -18.96 11.32 -0.76
N PRO A 240 -20.08 10.57 -0.93
CA PRO A 240 -21.39 10.90 -0.37
C PRO A 240 -21.47 10.69 1.14
N ALA A 241 -20.45 10.05 1.72
CA ALA A 241 -20.36 9.70 3.13
C ALA A 241 -18.94 9.92 3.63
N THR A 242 -18.78 9.96 4.94
CA THR A 242 -17.46 9.95 5.58
C THR A 242 -17.12 8.53 5.99
N PHE A 243 -16.02 8.03 5.49
CA PHE A 243 -15.45 6.75 5.88
C PHE A 243 -14.28 6.98 6.85
N ALA A 244 -14.15 6.12 7.84
CA ALA A 244 -12.96 6.06 8.67
C ALA A 244 -12.56 4.60 8.84
N ILE A 245 -11.34 4.27 8.43
CA ILE A 245 -10.77 2.92 8.47
C ILE A 245 -9.52 2.97 9.35
N ASN A 246 -9.60 2.40 10.54
CA ASN A 246 -8.49 2.39 11.48
C ASN A 246 -7.63 1.14 11.27
N THR A 247 -6.53 1.29 10.57
CA THR A 247 -5.53 0.24 10.37
C THR A 247 -4.34 0.33 11.33
N ALA A 248 -4.42 1.23 12.33
CA ALA A 248 -3.32 1.50 13.26
C ALA A 248 -1.98 1.74 12.52
N SER A 249 -0.91 1.04 12.94
CA SER A 249 0.43 1.16 12.36
C SER A 249 0.69 0.20 11.19
N ILE A 250 -0.35 -0.38 10.58
CA ILE A 250 -0.20 -1.27 9.43
C ILE A 250 0.01 -0.45 8.17
N GLY A 251 1.06 -0.76 7.44
CA GLY A 251 1.39 -0.14 6.15
C GLY A 251 1.17 -1.09 4.98
N GLY A 252 1.29 -0.53 3.77
CA GLY A 252 1.17 -1.29 2.51
C GLY A 252 -0.27 -1.40 1.99
N PRO A 253 -0.45 -1.64 0.68
CA PRO A 253 -1.74 -1.54 0.01
C PRO A 253 -2.55 -2.84 0.02
N SER A 254 -1.99 -3.94 0.54
CA SER A 254 -2.53 -5.31 0.38
C SER A 254 -3.84 -5.60 1.11
N ALA A 255 -4.30 -4.70 2.01
CA ALA A 255 -5.58 -4.78 2.68
C ALA A 255 -6.75 -4.14 1.86
N GLY A 256 -6.47 -3.58 0.69
CA GLY A 256 -7.44 -2.84 -0.11
C GLY A 256 -8.68 -3.65 -0.45
N LEU A 257 -8.50 -4.90 -0.91
CA LEU A 257 -9.62 -5.79 -1.21
C LEU A 257 -10.47 -6.09 0.04
N ALA A 258 -9.84 -6.37 1.19
CA ALA A 258 -10.55 -6.64 2.44
C ALA A 258 -11.38 -5.43 2.90
N MET A 259 -10.79 -4.23 2.84
CA MET A 259 -11.51 -2.99 3.17
C MET A 259 -12.70 -2.76 2.24
N THR A 260 -12.54 -3.02 0.94
CA THR A 260 -13.63 -2.90 -0.05
C THR A 260 -14.80 -3.83 0.28
N VAL A 261 -14.51 -5.10 0.54
CA VAL A 261 -15.53 -6.10 0.88
C VAL A 261 -16.23 -5.74 2.20
N ALA A 262 -15.48 -5.29 3.21
CA ALA A 262 -16.06 -4.87 4.49
C ALA A 262 -16.95 -3.61 4.36
N ILE A 263 -16.56 -2.62 3.55
CA ILE A 263 -17.41 -1.47 3.24
C ILE A 263 -18.69 -1.91 2.55
N LEU A 264 -18.61 -2.81 1.57
CA LEU A 264 -19.78 -3.35 0.88
C LEU A 264 -20.70 -4.09 1.81
N ASP A 265 -20.16 -4.91 2.71
CA ASP A 265 -20.95 -5.64 3.69
C ASP A 265 -21.68 -4.70 4.67
N LEU A 266 -20.97 -3.67 5.16
CA LEU A 266 -21.55 -2.62 6.00
C LEU A 266 -22.66 -1.83 5.31
N LEU A 267 -22.58 -1.63 3.99
CA LEU A 267 -23.56 -0.88 3.22
C LEU A 267 -24.63 -1.76 2.59
N SER A 268 -24.53 -3.09 2.70
CA SER A 268 -25.48 -4.05 2.19
C SER A 268 -26.64 -4.29 3.18
N LYS A 269 -27.80 -4.71 2.67
CA LYS A 269 -28.99 -4.99 3.52
C LYS A 269 -29.04 -6.41 4.08
N GLY A 270 -28.03 -7.21 3.82
CA GLY A 270 -27.95 -8.60 4.26
C GLY A 270 -26.51 -9.06 4.39
N SER A 271 -26.30 -10.32 4.76
CA SER A 271 -24.98 -10.92 4.84
C SER A 271 -24.35 -11.02 3.44
N LEU A 272 -23.24 -10.34 3.21
CA LEU A 272 -22.51 -10.39 1.95
C LEU A 272 -21.75 -11.72 1.79
N THR A 273 -21.28 -12.30 2.91
CA THR A 273 -20.50 -13.56 2.90
C THR A 273 -21.35 -14.81 3.14
N GLY A 274 -22.68 -14.66 3.34
CA GLY A 274 -23.55 -15.78 3.73
C GLY A 274 -23.29 -16.29 5.14
N GLY A 275 -22.76 -15.45 6.01
CA GLY A 275 -22.39 -15.78 7.40
C GLY A 275 -21.05 -16.50 7.53
N HIS A 276 -20.29 -16.64 6.44
CA HIS A 276 -18.94 -17.22 6.50
C HIS A 276 -17.90 -16.19 6.90
N ALA A 277 -16.98 -16.57 7.78
CA ALA A 277 -15.75 -15.80 7.98
C ALA A 277 -14.84 -16.00 6.75
N ILE A 278 -14.45 -14.90 6.15
CA ILE A 278 -13.55 -14.90 4.99
C ILE A 278 -12.29 -14.09 5.27
N ALA A 279 -11.21 -14.38 4.58
CA ALA A 279 -10.04 -13.53 4.51
C ALA A 279 -9.79 -13.14 3.07
N THR A 280 -9.24 -11.93 2.87
CA THR A 280 -8.84 -11.49 1.55
C THR A 280 -7.50 -10.76 1.62
N THR A 281 -6.71 -10.88 0.56
CA THR A 281 -5.54 -10.04 0.31
C THR A 281 -5.54 -9.62 -1.15
N GLY A 282 -4.96 -8.47 -1.42
CA GLY A 282 -4.91 -7.90 -2.75
C GLY A 282 -4.93 -6.39 -2.68
N THR A 283 -4.19 -5.72 -3.57
CA THR A 283 -4.44 -4.31 -3.82
C THR A 283 -5.77 -4.16 -4.54
N ILE A 284 -6.36 -3.00 -4.48
CA ILE A 284 -7.59 -2.67 -5.23
C ILE A 284 -7.42 -1.30 -5.86
N ASP A 285 -7.84 -1.15 -7.09
CA ASP A 285 -8.01 0.17 -7.68
C ASP A 285 -9.45 0.69 -7.51
N ALA A 286 -9.66 1.95 -7.83
CA ALA A 286 -10.98 2.57 -7.72
C ALA A 286 -12.04 1.96 -8.66
N TYR A 287 -11.65 1.11 -9.60
CA TYR A 287 -12.54 0.43 -10.55
C TYR A 287 -12.81 -1.02 -10.16
N GLY A 288 -12.19 -1.49 -9.08
CA GLY A 288 -12.40 -2.84 -8.57
C GLY A 288 -11.46 -3.89 -9.18
N ASN A 289 -10.38 -3.49 -9.85
CA ASN A 289 -9.34 -4.42 -10.27
C ASN A 289 -8.48 -4.82 -9.07
N VAL A 290 -8.21 -6.10 -8.95
CA VAL A 290 -7.39 -6.68 -7.87
C VAL A 290 -5.98 -6.89 -8.39
N GLY A 291 -5.00 -6.32 -7.70
CA GLY A 291 -3.58 -6.45 -8.04
C GLY A 291 -2.82 -7.30 -7.03
N GLU A 292 -1.63 -7.73 -7.46
CA GLU A 292 -0.74 -8.62 -6.71
C GLU A 292 -0.18 -7.96 -5.44
N VAL A 293 0.30 -8.81 -4.52
CA VAL A 293 0.85 -8.43 -3.21
C VAL A 293 2.04 -9.31 -2.86
N GLY A 294 2.82 -8.91 -1.87
CA GLY A 294 3.90 -9.75 -1.36
C GLY A 294 3.46 -10.73 -0.25
N GLY A 295 4.24 -11.81 -0.06
CA GLY A 295 4.15 -12.69 1.09
C GLY A 295 2.88 -13.56 1.16
N VAL A 296 2.31 -13.95 0.01
CA VAL A 296 1.05 -14.73 -0.03
C VAL A 296 1.20 -16.09 0.63
N ALA A 297 2.35 -16.75 0.54
CA ALA A 297 2.64 -17.99 1.26
C ALA A 297 2.45 -17.80 2.79
N GLN A 298 3.10 -16.80 3.37
CA GLN A 298 3.00 -16.49 4.80
C GLN A 298 1.60 -16.03 5.20
N LYS A 299 0.93 -15.29 4.33
CA LYS A 299 -0.46 -14.86 4.53
C LYS A 299 -1.41 -16.04 4.57
N THR A 300 -1.22 -17.04 3.71
CA THR A 300 -2.03 -18.28 3.71
C THR A 300 -1.94 -18.98 5.05
N ILE A 301 -0.73 -19.16 5.56
CA ILE A 301 -0.48 -19.76 6.87
C ILE A 301 -1.13 -18.95 8.00
N ALA A 302 -1.04 -17.61 7.94
CA ALA A 302 -1.64 -16.73 8.95
C ALA A 302 -3.18 -16.83 8.95
N VAL A 303 -3.80 -16.95 7.78
CA VAL A 303 -5.26 -17.13 7.65
C VAL A 303 -5.71 -18.48 8.20
N GLU A 304 -5.00 -19.56 7.88
CA GLU A 304 -5.28 -20.90 8.43
C GLU A 304 -5.15 -20.94 9.95
N ASN A 305 -4.07 -20.35 10.48
CA ASN A 305 -3.85 -20.27 11.93
C ASN A 305 -4.97 -19.50 12.66
N ALA A 306 -5.64 -18.58 11.97
CA ALA A 306 -6.79 -17.84 12.50
C ALA A 306 -8.11 -18.64 12.38
N GLY A 307 -8.09 -19.86 11.79
CA GLY A 307 -9.25 -20.72 11.63
C GLY A 307 -10.22 -20.27 10.53
N VAL A 308 -9.83 -19.31 9.68
CA VAL A 308 -10.62 -18.88 8.51
C VAL A 308 -10.39 -19.87 7.39
N LYS A 309 -11.45 -20.29 6.69
CA LYS A 309 -11.38 -21.34 5.68
C LYS A 309 -11.38 -20.86 4.23
N TYR A 310 -11.81 -19.65 3.98
CA TYR A 310 -11.95 -19.09 2.64
C TYR A 310 -10.98 -17.91 2.50
N PHE A 311 -10.03 -18.02 1.57
CA PHE A 311 -9.03 -16.98 1.34
C PHE A 311 -9.03 -16.53 -0.11
N PHE A 312 -9.41 -15.28 -0.34
CA PHE A 312 -9.37 -14.65 -1.64
C PHE A 312 -8.01 -14.00 -1.84
N VAL A 313 -7.34 -14.36 -2.94
CA VAL A 313 -6.00 -13.88 -3.30
C VAL A 313 -5.99 -13.39 -4.74
N PRO A 314 -5.03 -12.55 -5.15
CA PRO A 314 -4.83 -12.23 -6.56
C PRO A 314 -4.63 -13.51 -7.39
N ALA A 315 -5.22 -13.57 -8.57
CA ALA A 315 -5.21 -14.79 -9.39
C ALA A 315 -3.78 -15.24 -9.76
N GLY A 316 -2.86 -14.30 -9.98
CA GLY A 316 -1.45 -14.60 -10.28
C GLY A 316 -0.70 -15.25 -9.13
N GLU A 317 -1.21 -15.15 -7.90
CA GLU A 317 -0.59 -15.69 -6.68
C GLU A 317 -1.35 -16.90 -6.10
N ALA A 318 -2.44 -17.33 -6.74
CA ALA A 318 -3.29 -18.42 -6.25
C ALA A 318 -2.54 -19.75 -6.12
N ASP A 319 -1.64 -20.06 -7.04
CA ASP A 319 -0.86 -21.31 -7.00
C ASP A 319 0.11 -21.32 -5.81
N VAL A 320 0.71 -20.17 -5.49
CA VAL A 320 1.58 -20.01 -4.31
C VAL A 320 0.76 -20.19 -3.03
N ALA A 321 -0.40 -19.57 -2.93
CA ALA A 321 -1.30 -19.73 -1.79
C ALA A 321 -1.77 -21.20 -1.65
N GLN A 322 -2.12 -21.85 -2.77
CA GLN A 322 -2.57 -23.24 -2.79
C GLN A 322 -1.49 -24.23 -2.36
N SER A 323 -0.21 -23.93 -2.62
CA SER A 323 0.91 -24.80 -2.21
C SER A 323 1.09 -24.86 -0.68
N GLU A 324 0.63 -23.84 0.04
CA GLU A 324 0.68 -23.78 1.51
C GLU A 324 -0.63 -24.26 2.17
N ALA A 325 -1.69 -24.42 1.37
CA ALA A 325 -3.02 -24.73 1.88
C ALA A 325 -3.14 -26.16 2.38
N THR A 326 -3.75 -26.31 3.56
CA THR A 326 -4.05 -27.64 4.13
C THR A 326 -5.41 -28.19 3.61
N PRO A 327 -5.68 -29.50 3.72
CA PRO A 327 -6.97 -30.05 3.31
C PRO A 327 -8.17 -29.40 3.99
N GLY A 328 -9.11 -28.89 3.19
CA GLY A 328 -10.31 -28.19 3.67
C GLY A 328 -10.16 -26.67 3.75
N PHE A 329 -9.01 -26.12 3.39
CA PHE A 329 -8.82 -24.70 3.18
C PHE A 329 -9.06 -24.36 1.70
N HIS A 330 -9.74 -23.24 1.43
CA HIS A 330 -10.18 -22.86 0.09
C HIS A 330 -9.48 -21.58 -0.35
N VAL A 331 -8.54 -21.70 -1.28
CA VAL A 331 -7.90 -20.59 -1.96
C VAL A 331 -8.73 -20.21 -3.18
N ILE A 332 -9.08 -18.93 -3.31
CA ILE A 332 -9.89 -18.40 -4.40
C ILE A 332 -9.10 -17.30 -5.11
N GLY A 333 -8.57 -17.60 -6.32
CA GLY A 333 -7.89 -16.61 -7.14
C GLY A 333 -8.86 -15.66 -7.82
N VAL A 334 -8.64 -14.36 -7.69
CA VAL A 334 -9.50 -13.30 -8.27
C VAL A 334 -8.67 -12.20 -8.93
N THR A 335 -9.22 -11.60 -9.99
CA THR A 335 -8.65 -10.43 -10.67
C THR A 335 -9.51 -9.18 -10.50
N THR A 336 -10.76 -9.35 -10.04
CA THR A 336 -11.70 -8.24 -9.85
C THR A 336 -12.60 -8.43 -8.64
N LEU A 337 -13.08 -7.32 -8.09
CA LEU A 337 -14.11 -7.31 -7.05
C LEU A 337 -15.39 -8.04 -7.50
N ALA A 338 -15.78 -7.93 -8.78
CA ALA A 338 -16.95 -8.62 -9.31
C ALA A 338 -16.85 -10.16 -9.21
N GLN A 339 -15.64 -10.71 -9.38
CA GLN A 339 -15.41 -12.14 -9.17
C GLN A 339 -15.58 -12.54 -7.71
N VAL A 340 -15.07 -11.71 -6.78
CA VAL A 340 -15.27 -11.92 -5.32
C VAL A 340 -16.75 -11.96 -5.00
N LEU A 341 -17.51 -10.94 -5.42
CA LEU A 341 -18.97 -10.87 -5.17
C LEU A 341 -19.73 -12.05 -5.78
N THR A 342 -19.35 -12.49 -6.97
CA THR A 342 -19.92 -13.68 -7.62
C THR A 342 -19.67 -14.93 -6.81
N TYR A 343 -18.48 -15.10 -6.25
CA TYR A 343 -18.14 -16.25 -5.43
C TYR A 343 -18.90 -16.22 -4.10
N LEU A 344 -18.93 -15.07 -3.43
CA LEU A 344 -19.67 -14.88 -2.18
C LEU A 344 -21.16 -15.17 -2.38
N HIS A 345 -21.73 -14.74 -3.50
CA HIS A 345 -23.13 -15.08 -3.81
C HIS A 345 -23.36 -16.59 -3.96
N ARG A 346 -22.45 -17.33 -4.57
CA ARG A 346 -22.51 -18.80 -4.65
C ARG A 346 -22.40 -19.47 -3.28
N MET A 347 -21.75 -18.83 -2.32
CA MET A 347 -21.66 -19.29 -0.93
C MET A 347 -22.93 -18.97 -0.11
N GLY A 348 -23.94 -18.36 -0.71
CA GLY A 348 -25.19 -17.97 -0.03
C GLY A 348 -25.24 -16.50 0.39
N GLY A 349 -24.24 -15.72 0.04
CA GLY A 349 -24.21 -14.28 0.30
C GLY A 349 -25.20 -13.49 -0.55
N SER A 350 -25.67 -12.38 -0.01
CA SER A 350 -26.53 -11.44 -0.71
C SER A 350 -25.68 -10.51 -1.58
N LEU A 351 -26.06 -10.34 -2.85
CA LEU A 351 -25.40 -9.31 -3.67
C LEU A 351 -25.71 -7.91 -3.12
N PRO A 352 -24.73 -7.00 -3.15
CA PRO A 352 -24.99 -5.62 -2.76
C PRO A 352 -26.05 -5.00 -3.66
N VAL A 353 -27.05 -4.39 -3.03
CA VAL A 353 -28.13 -3.70 -3.75
C VAL A 353 -27.65 -2.28 -4.04
N SER A 354 -27.88 -1.82 -5.28
CA SER A 354 -27.60 -0.42 -5.64
C SER A 354 -28.26 0.54 -4.64
N ILE A 355 -27.46 1.39 -4.03
CA ILE A 355 -27.96 2.43 -3.12
C ILE A 355 -28.18 3.68 -3.97
N THR A 356 -29.45 4.09 -4.11
CA THR A 356 -29.78 5.34 -4.80
C THR A 356 -29.11 6.50 -4.05
N PRO A 357 -28.35 7.35 -4.73
CA PRO A 357 -27.79 8.54 -4.11
C PRO A 357 -28.93 9.37 -3.47
N PRO A 358 -28.75 9.89 -2.26
CA PRO A 358 -29.70 10.87 -1.74
C PRO A 358 -29.79 12.02 -2.73
N ALA A 359 -31.02 12.48 -3.03
CA ALA A 359 -31.22 13.64 -3.90
C ALA A 359 -30.36 14.77 -3.36
N LYS A 360 -29.57 15.40 -4.25
CA LYS A 360 -28.71 16.51 -3.88
C LYS A 360 -29.60 17.61 -3.28
N PRO A 361 -29.28 18.18 -2.08
CA PRO A 361 -30.06 19.26 -1.48
C PRO A 361 -30.04 20.54 -2.34
#